data_b00c306857d9084c3ca95e78631e10ab
#
_entry.id   b00c306857d9084c3ca95e78631e10ab
#
_cell.length_a   1.000
_cell.length_b   1.000
_cell.length_c   1.000
_cell.angle_alpha   90.00
_cell.angle_beta   90.00
_cell.angle_gamma   90.00
#
_symmetry.space_group_name_H-M   'P 1'
#
loop_
_entity.id
_entity.type
_entity.pdbx_description
1 polymer ?
#
loop_
_entity_poly.entity_id
_entity_poly.type
_entity_poly.pdbx_seq_one_letter_code
_entity_poly.pdbx_strand_id
1 'polypeptide(L)'
;MAATPKMPRSRNRANSLATLALVVAALLAQAMPASAHHSVPVNFDQSKEITISGTLTEAKWINPHSRFRIDVKQDDGKTVEWLVEMGAVNTMRRAGFEIEKFVVGDTLTIIGWPSRGRDRSMLLRTAVLKDGARLTP
;
A
#
# COMPACT_ATOMS: atom_id res chain seq x y z
N MET A 1 77.64 -21.30 10.13
CA MET A 1 76.68 -20.23 10.34
C MET A 1 75.54 -20.45 9.37
N ALA A 2 74.39 -20.89 9.84
CA ALA A 2 73.23 -21.16 9.02
C ALA A 2 72.28 -19.97 9.10
N ALA A 3 71.94 -19.38 7.97
CA ALA A 3 70.99 -18.28 7.89
C ALA A 3 69.55 -18.81 7.95
N THR A 4 68.77 -18.33 8.90
CA THR A 4 67.35 -18.63 9.05
C THR A 4 66.51 -17.93 7.98
N PRO A 5 65.62 -18.62 7.27
CA PRO A 5 64.76 -17.95 6.27
C PRO A 5 63.67 -17.15 6.96
N LYS A 6 63.58 -15.89 6.62
CA LYS A 6 62.56 -14.93 7.08
C LYS A 6 61.22 -15.19 6.32
N MET A 7 60.23 -15.65 7.04
CA MET A 7 58.92 -15.91 6.45
C MET A 7 58.16 -14.59 6.12
N PRO A 8 57.53 -14.45 4.95
CA PRO A 8 56.68 -13.31 4.62
C PRO A 8 55.29 -13.52 5.20
N ARG A 9 54.98 -12.89 6.32
CA ARG A 9 53.71 -13.07 7.07
C ARG A 9 52.87 -11.82 7.24
N SER A 10 52.61 -11.00 6.25
CA SER A 10 51.67 -9.88 6.46
C SER A 10 50.72 -9.55 5.30
N ARG A 11 51.08 -9.85 4.08
CA ARG A 11 50.27 -9.46 2.89
C ARG A 11 48.94 -10.20 2.78
N ASN A 12 48.88 -11.49 3.13
CA ASN A 12 47.66 -12.30 2.98
C ASN A 12 46.55 -11.91 3.97
N ARG A 13 46.91 -11.49 5.20
CA ARG A 13 45.94 -11.08 6.23
C ARG A 13 45.31 -9.73 5.89
N ALA A 14 46.09 -8.78 5.38
CA ALA A 14 45.55 -7.48 4.98
C ALA A 14 44.58 -7.60 3.80
N ASN A 15 44.91 -8.44 2.81
CA ASN A 15 44.05 -8.68 1.66
C ASN A 15 42.76 -9.40 2.09
N SER A 16 42.80 -10.37 3.01
CA SER A 16 41.63 -11.07 3.52
C SER A 16 40.66 -10.14 4.30
N LEU A 17 41.21 -9.22 5.11
CA LEU A 17 40.43 -8.22 5.83
C LEU A 17 39.79 -7.21 4.87
N ALA A 18 40.51 -6.77 3.85
CA ALA A 18 39.95 -5.87 2.84
C ALA A 18 38.82 -6.54 2.04
N THR A 19 38.99 -7.82 1.67
CA THR A 19 37.95 -8.58 0.96
C THR A 19 36.72 -8.78 1.85
N LEU A 20 36.90 -9.12 3.12
CA LEU A 20 35.79 -9.27 4.08
C LEU A 20 35.04 -7.95 4.28
N ALA A 21 35.75 -6.83 4.43
CA ALA A 21 35.15 -5.52 4.55
C ALA A 21 34.32 -5.14 3.31
N LEU A 22 34.81 -5.45 2.10
CA LEU A 22 34.10 -5.21 0.86
C LEU A 22 32.81 -6.04 0.74
N VAL A 23 32.88 -7.31 1.13
CA VAL A 23 31.70 -8.21 1.15
C VAL A 23 30.65 -7.74 2.15
N VAL A 24 31.06 -7.35 3.35
CA VAL A 24 30.18 -6.81 4.38
C VAL A 24 29.53 -5.49 3.90
N ALA A 25 30.31 -4.60 3.30
CA ALA A 25 29.79 -3.35 2.74
C ALA A 25 28.78 -3.60 1.60
N ALA A 26 29.04 -4.59 0.72
CA ALA A 26 28.12 -4.98 -0.34
C ALA A 26 26.82 -5.60 0.20
N LEU A 27 26.87 -6.39 1.27
CA LEU A 27 25.70 -6.95 1.93
C LEU A 27 24.88 -5.88 2.65
N LEU A 28 25.53 -4.89 3.28
CA LEU A 28 24.85 -3.77 3.92
C LEU A 28 24.20 -2.82 2.91
N ALA A 29 24.79 -2.66 1.72
CA ALA A 29 24.22 -1.86 0.64
C ALA A 29 22.91 -2.45 0.08
N GLN A 30 22.68 -3.76 0.20
CA GLN A 30 21.46 -4.42 -0.21
C GLN A 30 20.32 -4.34 0.83
N ALA A 31 20.64 -3.92 2.06
CA ALA A 31 19.67 -3.75 3.13
C ALA A 31 18.93 -2.40 3.11
N MET A 32 19.07 -1.61 2.04
CA MET A 32 18.25 -0.42 1.87
C MET A 32 16.80 -0.87 1.69
N PRO A 33 15.87 -0.43 2.57
CA PRO A 33 14.46 -0.74 2.38
C PRO A 33 14.06 -0.19 1.01
N ALA A 34 13.70 -1.06 0.09
CA ALA A 34 12.99 -0.66 -1.12
C ALA A 34 11.67 -0.07 -0.62
N SER A 35 11.60 1.26 -0.54
CA SER A 35 10.37 1.97 -0.20
C SER A 35 9.39 1.78 -1.36
N ALA A 36 8.74 0.65 -1.37
CA ALA A 36 7.59 0.36 -2.22
C ALA A 36 6.34 1.08 -1.68
N HIS A 37 6.52 2.31 -1.20
CA HIS A 37 5.40 3.21 -0.99
C HIS A 37 4.91 3.62 -2.37
N HIS A 38 3.91 2.90 -2.86
CA HIS A 38 3.05 3.43 -3.91
C HIS A 38 2.55 4.77 -3.38
N SER A 39 3.16 5.85 -3.87
CA SER A 39 2.82 7.19 -3.41
C SER A 39 1.36 7.45 -3.76
N VAL A 40 0.52 7.66 -2.75
CA VAL A 40 -0.90 8.01 -2.96
C VAL A 40 -1.05 9.13 -4.00
N PRO A 41 -0.24 10.23 -3.97
CA PRO A 41 -0.31 11.30 -4.96
C PRO A 41 0.02 10.88 -6.40
N VAL A 42 0.78 9.80 -6.59
CA VAL A 42 1.10 9.28 -7.94
C VAL A 42 -0.12 8.60 -8.54
N ASN A 43 -0.85 7.82 -7.75
CA ASN A 43 -1.96 7.01 -8.23
C ASN A 43 -3.32 7.71 -8.14
N PHE A 44 -3.49 8.66 -7.22
CA PHE A 44 -4.75 9.32 -6.95
C PHE A 44 -4.63 10.84 -6.97
N ASP A 45 -5.63 11.51 -7.54
CA ASP A 45 -5.67 12.96 -7.64
C ASP A 45 -6.20 13.58 -6.35
N GLN A 46 -5.30 13.94 -5.45
CA GLN A 46 -5.62 14.53 -4.14
C GLN A 46 -6.17 15.96 -4.24
N SER A 47 -6.09 16.61 -5.41
CA SER A 47 -6.67 17.93 -5.64
C SER A 47 -8.17 17.88 -5.96
N LYS A 48 -8.70 16.67 -6.20
CA LYS A 48 -10.10 16.42 -6.54
C LYS A 48 -10.71 15.48 -5.52
N GLU A 49 -11.91 15.78 -5.12
CA GLU A 49 -12.73 14.88 -4.33
C GLU A 49 -14.01 14.57 -5.09
N ILE A 50 -14.33 13.30 -5.25
CA ILE A 50 -15.55 12.84 -5.91
C ILE A 50 -16.40 12.06 -4.93
N THR A 51 -17.70 12.08 -5.17
CA THR A 51 -18.70 11.35 -4.37
C THR A 51 -19.46 10.40 -5.30
N ILE A 52 -19.55 9.15 -4.91
CA ILE A 52 -20.40 8.15 -5.56
C ILE A 52 -21.35 7.55 -4.53
N SER A 53 -22.53 7.14 -4.97
CA SER A 53 -23.50 6.40 -4.15
C SER A 53 -23.96 5.16 -4.88
N GLY A 54 -23.96 4.02 -4.20
CA GLY A 54 -24.30 2.76 -4.84
C GLY A 54 -24.34 1.59 -3.87
N THR A 55 -24.61 0.41 -4.39
CA THR A 55 -24.70 -0.83 -3.63
C THR A 55 -23.34 -1.50 -3.49
N LEU A 56 -22.95 -1.84 -2.28
CA LEU A 56 -21.73 -2.62 -2.02
C LEU A 56 -21.93 -4.06 -2.52
N THR A 57 -21.15 -4.48 -3.51
CA THR A 57 -21.24 -5.82 -4.11
C THR A 57 -20.13 -6.75 -3.66
N GLU A 58 -18.97 -6.18 -3.29
CA GLU A 58 -17.85 -6.94 -2.76
C GLU A 58 -17.05 -6.11 -1.75
N ALA A 59 -16.62 -6.74 -0.65
CA ALA A 59 -15.68 -6.16 0.30
C ALA A 59 -14.53 -7.14 0.55
N LYS A 60 -13.31 -6.75 0.19
CA LYS A 60 -12.09 -7.52 0.44
C LYS A 60 -11.21 -6.81 1.46
N TRP A 61 -11.23 -7.32 2.68
CA TRP A 61 -10.44 -6.84 3.81
C TRP A 61 -9.11 -7.58 3.86
N ILE A 62 -8.10 -7.04 3.23
CA ILE A 62 -6.79 -7.68 3.07
C ILE A 62 -5.63 -6.71 3.32
N ASN A 63 -4.43 -7.26 3.46
CA ASN A 63 -3.18 -6.53 3.46
C ASN A 63 -2.48 -6.75 2.11
N PRO A 64 -1.75 -5.79 1.55
CA PRO A 64 -1.52 -4.43 2.04
C PRO A 64 -2.64 -3.44 1.71
N HIS A 65 -3.59 -3.75 0.82
CA HIS A 65 -4.65 -2.85 0.36
C HIS A 65 -5.99 -3.55 0.33
N SER A 66 -6.93 -3.08 1.17
CA SER A 66 -8.33 -3.48 1.11
C SER A 66 -9.06 -2.81 -0.04
N ARG A 67 -10.16 -3.38 -0.49
CA ARG A 67 -10.94 -2.82 -1.61
C ARG A 67 -12.41 -3.19 -1.53
N PHE A 68 -13.23 -2.30 -2.09
CA PHE A 68 -14.66 -2.53 -2.33
C PHE A 68 -14.96 -2.54 -3.82
N ARG A 69 -16.04 -3.23 -4.20
CA ARG A 69 -16.76 -3.03 -5.45
C ARG A 69 -18.13 -2.46 -5.14
N ILE A 70 -18.52 -1.42 -5.86
CA ILE A 70 -19.77 -0.70 -5.66
C ILE A 70 -20.45 -0.52 -7.00
N ASP A 71 -21.68 -0.98 -7.10
CA ASP A 71 -22.53 -0.79 -8.25
C ASP A 71 -23.25 0.56 -8.14
N VAL A 72 -22.91 1.47 -9.05
CA VAL A 72 -23.46 2.83 -9.11
C VAL A 72 -24.44 2.94 -10.28
N LYS A 73 -25.67 3.31 -9.99
CA LYS A 73 -26.67 3.59 -11.02
C LYS A 73 -26.43 4.96 -11.65
N GLN A 74 -26.33 5.00 -12.97
CA GLN A 74 -26.14 6.21 -13.75
C GLN A 74 -27.50 6.83 -14.12
N ASP A 75 -27.51 8.09 -14.53
CA ASP A 75 -28.71 8.82 -14.94
C ASP A 75 -29.39 8.19 -16.17
N ASP A 76 -28.61 7.52 -17.03
CA ASP A 76 -29.12 6.78 -18.20
C ASP A 76 -29.73 5.42 -17.83
N GLY A 77 -29.81 5.10 -16.54
CA GLY A 77 -30.35 3.86 -16.01
C GLY A 77 -29.38 2.68 -15.99
N LYS A 78 -28.19 2.82 -16.59
CA LYS A 78 -27.15 1.78 -16.54
C LYS A 78 -26.50 1.72 -15.18
N THR A 79 -26.04 0.52 -14.82
CA THR A 79 -25.22 0.31 -13.63
C THR A 79 -23.77 0.16 -14.04
N VAL A 80 -22.87 0.85 -13.36
CA VAL A 80 -21.43 0.75 -13.55
C VAL A 80 -20.74 0.41 -12.24
N GLU A 81 -19.76 -0.49 -12.35
CA GLU A 81 -18.96 -0.90 -11.20
C GLU A 81 -17.83 0.10 -10.92
N TRP A 82 -17.69 0.47 -9.66
CA TRP A 82 -16.58 1.26 -9.14
C TRP A 82 -15.70 0.43 -8.23
N LEU A 83 -14.39 0.60 -8.36
CA LEU A 83 -13.39 0.06 -7.44
C LEU A 83 -12.99 1.14 -6.43
N VAL A 84 -13.15 0.85 -5.14
CA VAL A 84 -12.74 1.72 -4.04
C VAL A 84 -11.57 1.05 -3.31
N GLU A 85 -10.42 1.69 -3.34
CA GLU A 85 -9.20 1.21 -2.68
C GLU A 85 -9.04 1.84 -1.30
N MET A 86 -8.41 1.12 -0.39
CA MET A 86 -8.16 1.54 1.00
C MET A 86 -6.81 1.01 1.47
N GLY A 87 -6.43 1.39 2.69
CA GLY A 87 -5.24 0.87 3.35
C GLY A 87 -5.32 -0.60 3.77
N ALA A 88 -4.27 -1.04 4.43
CA ALA A 88 -4.19 -2.37 5.02
C ALA A 88 -5.25 -2.56 6.11
N VAL A 89 -5.97 -3.68 6.09
CA VAL A 89 -7.03 -3.98 7.06
C VAL A 89 -6.54 -3.88 8.51
N ASN A 90 -5.33 -4.38 8.79
CA ASN A 90 -4.76 -4.33 10.14
C ASN A 90 -4.49 -2.89 10.62
N THR A 91 -4.10 -2.00 9.71
CA THR A 91 -3.86 -0.59 10.04
C THR A 91 -5.17 0.14 10.29
N MET A 92 -6.16 -0.06 9.43
CA MET A 92 -7.49 0.54 9.56
C MET A 92 -8.18 0.12 10.86
N ARG A 93 -8.16 -1.18 11.20
CA ARG A 93 -8.71 -1.68 12.47
C ARG A 93 -8.04 -1.04 13.70
N ARG A 94 -6.71 -0.92 13.70
CA ARG A 94 -6.00 -0.24 14.79
C ARG A 94 -6.34 1.24 14.91
N ALA A 95 -6.70 1.87 13.79
CA ALA A 95 -7.18 3.26 13.76
C ALA A 95 -8.68 3.40 14.15
N GLY A 96 -9.37 2.29 14.45
CA GLY A 96 -10.76 2.31 14.85
C GLY A 96 -11.76 2.26 13.67
N PHE A 97 -11.29 1.93 12.47
CA PHE A 97 -12.18 1.76 11.33
C PHE A 97 -13.00 0.47 11.47
N GLU A 98 -14.31 0.61 11.59
CA GLU A 98 -15.24 -0.48 11.90
C GLU A 98 -15.66 -1.24 10.63
N ILE A 99 -14.81 -2.19 10.20
CA ILE A 99 -15.01 -2.94 8.95
C ILE A 99 -16.29 -3.81 8.99
N GLU A 100 -16.73 -4.19 10.16
CA GLU A 100 -17.90 -5.03 10.40
C GLU A 100 -19.22 -4.34 10.03
N LYS A 101 -19.21 -3.01 9.93
CA LYS A 101 -20.36 -2.21 9.52
C LYS A 101 -20.62 -2.23 8.01
N PHE A 102 -19.69 -2.75 7.22
CA PHE A 102 -19.84 -2.82 5.77
C PHE A 102 -20.46 -4.15 5.35
N VAL A 103 -21.73 -4.12 5.06
CA VAL A 103 -22.50 -5.33 4.68
C VAL A 103 -22.76 -5.31 3.17
N VAL A 104 -22.38 -6.39 2.48
CA VAL A 104 -22.68 -6.56 1.06
C VAL A 104 -24.19 -6.51 0.84
N GLY A 105 -24.62 -5.72 -0.14
CA GLY A 105 -26.02 -5.42 -0.40
C GLY A 105 -26.49 -4.07 0.17
N ASP A 106 -25.75 -3.46 1.09
CA ASP A 106 -26.09 -2.14 1.61
C ASP A 106 -25.72 -1.03 0.61
N THR A 107 -26.52 0.03 0.63
CA THR A 107 -26.21 1.27 -0.09
C THR A 107 -25.25 2.11 0.73
N LEU A 108 -24.14 2.53 0.10
CA LEU A 108 -23.12 3.38 0.69
C LEU A 108 -22.95 4.65 -0.15
N THR A 109 -22.57 5.74 0.51
CA THR A 109 -22.01 6.90 -0.17
C THR A 109 -20.52 6.97 0.12
N ILE A 110 -19.71 6.97 -0.93
CA ILE A 110 -18.26 6.98 -0.85
C ILE A 110 -17.75 8.33 -1.34
N ILE A 111 -16.90 8.93 -0.54
CA ILE A 111 -16.19 10.17 -0.85
C ILE A 111 -14.71 9.84 -0.92
N GLY A 112 -14.03 10.25 -1.98
CA GLY A 112 -12.63 9.92 -2.15
C GLY A 112 -11.93 10.59 -3.32
N TRP A 113 -10.65 10.26 -3.46
CA TRP A 113 -9.80 10.78 -4.51
C TRP A 113 -9.81 9.87 -5.73
N PRO A 114 -10.13 10.40 -6.94
CA PRO A 114 -10.18 9.60 -8.16
C PRO A 114 -8.77 9.09 -8.54
N SER A 115 -8.72 7.90 -9.12
CA SER A 115 -7.49 7.36 -9.70
C SER A 115 -7.05 8.20 -10.90
N ARG A 116 -5.73 8.41 -11.06
CA ARG A 116 -5.14 9.07 -12.22
C ARG A 116 -5.03 8.15 -13.44
N GLY A 117 -4.93 6.85 -13.22
CA GLY A 117 -4.64 5.87 -14.27
C GLY A 117 -5.74 4.83 -14.51
N ARG A 118 -6.84 4.88 -13.78
CA ARG A 118 -7.93 3.91 -13.91
C ARG A 118 -9.28 4.59 -13.79
N ASP A 119 -10.11 4.41 -14.81
CA ASP A 119 -11.49 4.87 -14.78
C ASP A 119 -12.30 4.13 -13.70
N ARG A 120 -13.26 4.83 -13.10
CA ARG A 120 -14.14 4.29 -12.06
C ARG A 120 -13.38 3.59 -10.92
N SER A 121 -12.29 4.24 -10.51
CA SER A 121 -11.50 3.83 -9.34
C SER A 121 -11.16 5.03 -8.49
N MET A 122 -11.16 4.85 -7.17
CA MET A 122 -10.88 5.92 -6.22
C MET A 122 -10.25 5.37 -4.94
N LEU A 123 -9.55 6.25 -4.21
CA LEU A 123 -9.11 5.97 -2.84
C LEU A 123 -10.13 6.51 -1.85
N LEU A 124 -10.58 5.66 -0.94
CA LEU A 124 -11.54 6.04 0.11
C LEU A 124 -10.98 7.14 1.02
N ARG A 125 -11.79 8.17 1.23
CA ARG A 125 -11.58 9.19 2.27
C ARG A 125 -12.63 9.10 3.36
N THR A 126 -13.90 8.95 2.97
CA THR A 126 -15.00 8.79 3.90
C THR A 126 -16.06 7.87 3.29
N ALA A 127 -16.54 6.93 4.06
CA ALA A 127 -17.73 6.18 3.76
C ALA A 127 -18.89 6.67 4.64
N VAL A 128 -20.05 6.90 4.02
CA VAL A 128 -21.30 7.16 4.73
C VAL A 128 -22.16 5.93 4.58
N LEU A 129 -22.50 5.32 5.70
CA LEU A 129 -23.31 4.11 5.77
C LEU A 129 -24.79 4.44 5.65
N LYS A 130 -25.63 3.42 5.47
CA LYS A 130 -27.10 3.56 5.33
C LYS A 130 -27.79 4.21 6.55
N ASP A 131 -27.19 4.09 7.73
CA ASP A 131 -27.66 4.72 8.98
C ASP A 131 -27.15 6.16 9.17
N GLY A 132 -26.36 6.68 8.22
CA GLY A 132 -25.75 8.00 8.26
C GLY A 132 -24.40 8.04 8.99
N ALA A 133 -23.92 6.94 9.55
CA ALA A 133 -22.61 6.89 10.19
C ALA A 133 -21.50 7.17 9.17
N ARG A 134 -20.52 7.99 9.57
CA ARG A 134 -19.36 8.38 8.72
C ARG A 134 -18.11 7.70 9.24
N LEU A 135 -17.44 6.94 8.39
CA LEU A 135 -16.21 6.23 8.71
C LEU A 135 -15.07 6.73 7.81
N THR A 136 -13.94 7.06 8.42
CA THR A 136 -12.70 7.50 7.72
C THR A 136 -11.58 6.55 8.10
N PRO A 137 -10.88 5.90 7.11
CA PRO A 137 -9.81 4.94 7.37
C PRO A 137 -8.53 5.59 7.88
#